data_a1354026029e20ce96354b6b19109c41
#
_entry.id   a1354026029e20ce96354b6b19109c41
#
_cell.length_a   1.000
_cell.length_b   1.000
_cell.length_c   1.000
_cell.angle_alpha   90.00
_cell.angle_beta   90.00
_cell.angle_gamma   90.00
#
_symmetry.space_group_name_H-M   'P 1'
#
loop_
_entity.id
_entity.type
_entity.pdbx_description
1 polymer ?
#
loop_
_entity_poly.entity_id
_entity_poly.type
_entity_poly.pdbx_seq_one_letter_code
_entity_poly.pdbx_strand_id
1 'polypeptide(L)'
;ALFAYTPDAAGEYTIGVKVTETANSGPQIITRNIIRTGSASVESTVKVICYGTEDSRKRPVTAASSALWNKVYEYCPAPGQFINETKTGGFLGNEITHEQAVAYAEERLKPGNVWVSLGGFGGYIVVGFDHSIENKGGFDGYDFSITGNQFEGSSEPGIVWVMQDVNGNLLPDDEWYELKGSETDKEETVQEYAVTYYRPAGPGMKVEWTDMNGKTGSIDYLIEYHSQPYY
;
A
#
# COMPACT_ATOMS: atom_id res chain seq x y z
N ALA A 1 17.82 -16.31 29.23
CA ALA A 1 16.51 -16.80 29.67
C ALA A 1 15.61 -16.89 28.44
N LEU A 2 14.89 -17.99 28.24
CA LEU A 2 13.86 -18.13 27.23
C LEU A 2 12.52 -17.79 27.89
N PHE A 3 11.81 -16.84 27.31
CA PHE A 3 10.44 -16.50 27.72
C PHE A 3 9.48 -17.05 26.66
N ALA A 4 8.51 -17.83 27.09
CA ALA A 4 7.39 -18.25 26.24
C ALA A 4 6.15 -17.46 26.68
N TYR A 5 5.50 -16.82 25.75
CA TYR A 5 4.22 -16.15 25.94
C TYR A 5 3.25 -16.62 24.88
N THR A 6 2.06 -17.04 25.30
CA THR A 6 0.98 -17.42 24.39
C THR A 6 -0.13 -16.41 24.56
N PRO A 7 -0.43 -15.57 23.56
CA PRO A 7 -1.54 -14.64 23.61
C PRO A 7 -2.88 -15.37 23.72
N ASP A 8 -3.81 -14.79 24.47
CA ASP A 8 -5.15 -15.35 24.67
C ASP A 8 -6.10 -15.11 23.48
N ALA A 9 -5.72 -14.20 22.58
CA ALA A 9 -6.50 -13.84 21.40
C ALA A 9 -5.59 -13.45 20.23
N ALA A 10 -6.16 -13.42 19.01
CA ALA A 10 -5.50 -12.82 17.86
C ALA A 10 -5.42 -11.30 18.05
N GLY A 11 -4.34 -10.69 17.55
CA GLY A 11 -4.16 -9.25 17.64
C GLY A 11 -2.69 -8.84 17.63
N GLU A 12 -2.47 -7.54 17.66
CA GLU A 12 -1.14 -6.96 17.81
C GLU A 12 -0.78 -6.77 19.27
N TYR A 13 0.40 -7.25 19.66
CA TYR A 13 0.90 -7.17 21.02
C TYR A 13 2.24 -6.44 21.04
N THR A 14 2.43 -5.58 22.01
CA THR A 14 3.73 -4.97 22.30
C THR A 14 4.34 -5.63 23.52
N ILE A 15 5.44 -6.36 23.33
CA ILE A 15 6.16 -7.00 24.42
C ILE A 15 7.34 -6.12 24.80
N GLY A 16 7.32 -5.59 26.02
CA GLY A 16 8.44 -4.86 26.61
C GLY A 16 9.40 -5.80 27.33
N VAL A 17 10.69 -5.68 27.05
CA VAL A 17 11.74 -6.39 27.75
C VAL A 17 12.61 -5.36 28.48
N LYS A 18 12.72 -5.51 29.82
CA LYS A 18 13.62 -4.73 30.63
C LYS A 18 14.74 -5.63 31.14
N VAL A 19 15.96 -5.32 30.76
CA VAL A 19 17.16 -5.97 31.31
C VAL A 19 17.80 -5.01 32.30
N THR A 20 17.94 -5.44 33.57
CA THR A 20 18.61 -4.66 34.59
C THR A 20 19.88 -5.40 35.01
N GLU A 21 21.00 -4.77 34.84
CA GLU A 21 22.28 -5.23 35.38
C GLU A 21 22.53 -4.50 36.69
N THR A 22 22.72 -5.25 37.79
CA THR A 22 23.11 -4.69 39.08
C THR A 22 24.58 -4.99 39.27
N ALA A 23 25.40 -3.96 39.35
CA ALA A 23 26.81 -4.11 39.67
C ALA A 23 26.98 -4.59 41.12
N ASN A 24 27.69 -5.69 41.28
CA ASN A 24 28.12 -6.10 42.61
C ASN A 24 29.09 -5.06 43.18
N SER A 25 29.07 -4.85 44.50
CA SER A 25 29.83 -3.82 45.25
C SER A 25 31.34 -4.03 45.28
N GLY A 26 31.91 -4.71 44.32
CA GLY A 26 33.36 -4.89 44.16
C GLY A 26 33.86 -4.35 42.83
N PRO A 27 35.17 -4.02 42.72
CA PRO A 27 35.74 -3.54 41.47
C PRO A 27 35.68 -4.66 40.41
N GLN A 28 34.93 -4.43 39.33
CA GLN A 28 34.87 -5.34 38.19
C GLN A 28 35.83 -4.83 37.11
N ILE A 29 36.71 -5.71 36.69
CA ILE A 29 37.57 -5.45 35.53
C ILE A 29 36.72 -5.77 34.28
N ILE A 30 36.32 -4.73 33.56
CA ILE A 30 35.61 -4.87 32.28
C ILE A 30 36.61 -4.58 31.16
N THR A 31 36.71 -5.53 30.24
CA THR A 31 37.43 -5.35 29.00
C THR A 31 36.89 -4.12 28.25
N ARG A 32 37.70 -3.08 28.15
CA ARG A 32 37.54 -1.77 27.49
C ARG A 32 37.60 -0.56 28.46
N ASN A 33 38.32 -0.66 29.59
CA ASN A 33 38.57 0.49 30.47
C ASN A 33 37.31 1.26 30.95
N ILE A 34 36.18 0.58 31.10
CA ILE A 34 34.96 1.16 31.68
C ILE A 34 34.77 0.55 33.09
N ILE A 35 34.93 1.36 34.10
CA ILE A 35 34.55 1.01 35.47
C ILE A 35 33.05 1.36 35.59
N ARG A 36 32.18 0.38 35.76
CA ARG A 36 30.78 0.59 36.04
C ARG A 36 30.54 0.51 37.55
N THR A 37 30.10 1.60 38.12
CA THR A 37 29.57 1.65 39.48
C THR A 37 28.08 2.02 39.41
N GLY A 38 27.21 1.10 39.81
CA GLY A 38 25.78 1.33 39.80
C GLY A 38 24.99 0.27 38.99
N SER A 39 23.68 0.41 38.95
CA SER A 39 22.80 -0.41 38.13
C SER A 39 22.47 0.29 36.81
N ALA A 40 22.50 -0.45 35.71
CA ALA A 40 22.05 0.02 34.41
C ALA A 40 20.88 -0.85 33.93
N SER A 41 19.88 -0.25 33.34
CA SER A 41 18.78 -0.97 32.70
C SER A 41 18.62 -0.54 31.24
N VAL A 42 18.32 -1.52 30.41
CA VAL A 42 17.97 -1.29 29.02
C VAL A 42 16.56 -1.84 28.80
N GLU A 43 15.72 -1.03 28.22
CA GLU A 43 14.36 -1.40 27.84
C GLU A 43 14.29 -1.48 26.31
N SER A 44 13.63 -2.51 25.79
CA SER A 44 13.34 -2.67 24.37
C SER A 44 11.94 -3.22 24.22
N THR A 45 11.27 -2.84 23.16
CA THR A 45 9.95 -3.36 22.81
C THR A 45 10.00 -4.08 21.49
N VAL A 46 9.22 -5.15 21.38
CA VAL A 46 9.03 -5.90 20.13
C VAL A 46 7.53 -5.95 19.87
N LYS A 47 7.13 -5.60 18.66
CA LYS A 47 5.78 -5.86 18.17
C LYS A 47 5.68 -7.31 17.75
N VAL A 48 4.64 -7.98 18.22
CA VAL A 48 4.34 -9.36 17.87
C VAL A 48 2.91 -9.42 17.39
N ILE A 49 2.71 -9.92 16.18
CA ILE A 49 1.39 -10.16 15.63
C ILE A 49 1.02 -11.61 15.93
N CYS A 50 -0.07 -11.80 16.65
CA CYS A 50 -0.63 -13.12 16.90
C CYS A 50 -1.79 -13.37 15.95
N TYR A 51 -1.60 -14.27 15.03
CA TYR A 51 -2.63 -14.68 14.10
C TYR A 51 -3.61 -15.63 14.81
N GLY A 52 -4.89 -15.40 14.61
CA GLY A 52 -5.93 -16.34 14.99
C GLY A 52 -5.89 -17.60 14.16
N THR A 53 -6.86 -18.48 14.39
CA THR A 53 -7.10 -19.59 13.49
C THR A 53 -7.48 -19.08 12.10
N GLU A 54 -7.28 -19.90 11.07
CA GLU A 54 -7.63 -19.54 9.69
C GLU A 54 -9.07 -19.01 9.57
N ASP A 55 -9.99 -19.63 10.30
CA ASP A 55 -11.39 -19.22 10.32
C ASP A 55 -11.62 -17.85 10.98
N SER A 56 -10.85 -17.49 12.00
CA SER A 56 -10.97 -16.18 12.67
C SER A 56 -10.48 -15.01 11.81
N ARG A 57 -9.68 -15.28 10.79
CA ARG A 57 -9.21 -14.29 9.82
C ARG A 57 -10.17 -14.08 8.65
N LYS A 58 -11.18 -14.92 8.52
CA LYS A 58 -12.19 -14.82 7.47
C LYS A 58 -13.36 -13.96 7.93
N ARG A 59 -13.69 -12.99 7.14
CA ARG A 59 -14.92 -12.22 7.28
C ARG A 59 -15.99 -12.88 6.41
N PRO A 60 -17.07 -13.42 7.01
CA PRO A 60 -18.06 -14.18 6.25
C PRO A 60 -18.88 -13.27 5.33
N VAL A 61 -19.29 -13.82 4.20
CA VAL A 61 -20.31 -13.17 3.35
C VAL A 61 -21.65 -13.21 4.10
N THR A 62 -22.34 -12.08 4.12
CA THR A 62 -23.66 -11.91 4.73
C THR A 62 -24.67 -11.43 3.68
N ALA A 63 -25.94 -11.39 4.03
CA ALA A 63 -26.98 -10.84 3.14
C ALA A 63 -26.78 -9.33 2.83
N ALA A 64 -25.98 -8.63 3.63
CA ALA A 64 -25.65 -7.23 3.43
C ALA A 64 -24.33 -7.02 2.67
N SER A 65 -23.56 -8.08 2.41
CA SER A 65 -22.27 -7.99 1.73
C SER A 65 -22.44 -7.58 0.27
N SER A 66 -21.54 -6.71 -0.17
CA SER A 66 -21.48 -6.22 -1.55
C SER A 66 -20.59 -7.12 -2.40
N ALA A 67 -20.99 -7.42 -3.62
CA ALA A 67 -20.10 -8.04 -4.61
C ALA A 67 -19.01 -7.09 -5.12
N LEU A 68 -19.13 -5.79 -4.83
CA LEU A 68 -18.16 -4.77 -5.17
C LEU A 68 -17.34 -4.40 -3.94
N TRP A 69 -16.19 -3.78 -4.17
CA TRP A 69 -15.44 -3.10 -3.12
C TRP A 69 -16.35 -2.14 -2.33
N ASN A 70 -16.03 -1.88 -1.08
CA ASN A 70 -16.84 -1.02 -0.22
C ASN A 70 -16.10 0.19 0.35
N LYS A 71 -14.77 0.23 0.25
CA LYS A 71 -13.97 1.32 0.79
C LYS A 71 -12.71 1.54 -0.04
N VAL A 72 -12.33 2.80 -0.24
CA VAL A 72 -11.00 3.20 -0.68
C VAL A 72 -10.18 3.56 0.57
N TYR A 73 -9.05 2.90 0.74
CA TYR A 73 -8.11 3.16 1.84
C TYR A 73 -7.04 4.15 1.44
N GLU A 74 -6.53 4.00 0.23
CA GLU A 74 -5.50 4.89 -0.31
C GLU A 74 -5.75 5.17 -1.79
N TYR A 75 -5.44 6.37 -2.21
CA TYR A 75 -5.39 6.75 -3.61
C TYR A 75 -4.23 7.72 -3.81
N CYS A 76 -3.20 7.25 -4.50
CA CYS A 76 -1.96 7.98 -4.76
C CYS A 76 -1.63 7.90 -6.25
N PRO A 77 -2.28 8.70 -7.10
CA PRO A 77 -1.95 8.71 -8.51
C PRO A 77 -0.57 9.33 -8.75
N ALA A 78 0.19 8.77 -9.69
CA ALA A 78 1.43 9.36 -10.15
C ALA A 78 1.17 10.41 -11.25
N PRO A 79 2.12 11.30 -11.54
CA PRO A 79 2.03 12.17 -12.70
C PRO A 79 1.79 11.38 -13.97
N GLY A 80 0.85 11.82 -14.79
CA GLY A 80 0.49 11.11 -16.00
C GLY A 80 -0.62 11.78 -16.77
N GLN A 81 -0.95 11.20 -17.90
CA GLN A 81 -2.07 11.64 -18.71
C GLN A 81 -3.38 11.41 -17.95
N PHE A 82 -4.33 12.31 -18.09
CA PHE A 82 -5.68 12.27 -17.51
C PHE A 82 -5.78 12.39 -15.99
N ILE A 83 -4.68 12.62 -15.27
CA ILE A 83 -4.68 12.61 -13.81
C ILE A 83 -5.49 13.76 -13.19
N ASN A 84 -5.62 14.88 -13.87
CA ASN A 84 -6.45 16.01 -13.49
C ASN A 84 -7.43 16.44 -14.60
N GLU A 85 -7.84 15.47 -15.39
CA GLU A 85 -8.90 15.64 -16.40
C GLU A 85 -10.20 15.00 -15.87
N THR A 86 -11.15 15.83 -15.44
CA THR A 86 -12.35 15.44 -14.70
C THR A 86 -13.27 14.47 -15.45
N LYS A 87 -13.28 14.51 -16.78
CA LYS A 87 -14.14 13.63 -17.59
C LYS A 87 -13.63 12.20 -17.62
N THR A 88 -12.33 12.02 -17.48
CA THR A 88 -11.65 10.73 -17.58
C THR A 88 -11.16 10.18 -16.24
N GLY A 89 -11.69 10.68 -15.13
CA GLY A 89 -11.38 10.17 -13.80
C GLY A 89 -10.18 10.81 -13.13
N GLY A 90 -9.75 11.97 -13.62
CA GLY A 90 -8.75 12.80 -12.95
C GLY A 90 -9.37 13.74 -11.90
N PHE A 91 -8.52 14.36 -11.12
CA PHE A 91 -8.90 15.29 -10.07
C PHE A 91 -9.68 16.51 -10.55
N LEU A 92 -10.50 17.05 -9.67
CA LEU A 92 -11.26 18.28 -9.91
C LEU A 92 -10.41 19.56 -9.79
N GLY A 93 -9.23 19.45 -9.16
CA GLY A 93 -8.29 20.55 -8.98
C GLY A 93 -8.33 21.21 -7.61
N ASN A 94 -9.15 20.70 -6.70
CA ASN A 94 -9.27 21.17 -5.31
C ASN A 94 -8.88 20.13 -4.26
N GLU A 95 -8.44 18.97 -4.70
CA GLU A 95 -7.92 17.91 -3.84
C GLU A 95 -6.43 18.21 -3.54
N ILE A 96 -6.19 18.78 -2.36
CA ILE A 96 -4.85 19.22 -1.92
C ILE A 96 -4.28 18.41 -0.76
N THR A 97 -5.06 17.47 -0.23
CA THR A 97 -4.61 16.53 0.80
C THR A 97 -4.86 15.09 0.38
N HIS A 98 -4.15 14.17 1.02
CA HIS A 98 -4.32 12.73 0.81
C HIS A 98 -5.76 12.28 1.10
N GLU A 99 -6.34 12.74 2.19
CA GLU A 99 -7.71 12.40 2.58
C GLU A 99 -8.74 12.90 1.55
N GLN A 100 -8.51 14.05 0.96
CA GLN A 100 -9.37 14.57 -0.10
C GLN A 100 -9.24 13.74 -1.38
N ALA A 101 -8.04 13.29 -1.71
CA ALA A 101 -7.81 12.40 -2.84
C ALA A 101 -8.53 11.04 -2.66
N VAL A 102 -8.42 10.45 -1.47
CA VAL A 102 -9.11 9.20 -1.11
C VAL A 102 -10.63 9.38 -1.19
N ALA A 103 -11.16 10.44 -0.59
CA ALA A 103 -12.60 10.75 -0.63
C ALA A 103 -13.12 10.96 -2.06
N TYR A 104 -12.34 11.65 -2.90
CA TYR A 104 -12.65 11.81 -4.32
C TYR A 104 -12.73 10.47 -5.04
N ALA A 105 -11.71 9.61 -4.88
CA ALA A 105 -11.66 8.31 -5.54
C ALA A 105 -12.83 7.41 -5.10
N GLU A 106 -13.13 7.39 -3.81
CA GLU A 106 -14.25 6.63 -3.26
C GLU A 106 -15.59 7.09 -3.84
N GLU A 107 -15.84 8.39 -3.83
CA GLU A 107 -17.09 8.94 -4.39
C GLU A 107 -17.20 8.72 -5.89
N ARG A 108 -16.10 8.84 -6.62
CA ARG A 108 -16.05 8.63 -8.06
C ARG A 108 -16.35 7.19 -8.45
N LEU A 109 -15.84 6.22 -7.69
CA LEU A 109 -15.99 4.80 -8.01
C LEU A 109 -17.29 4.16 -7.52
N LYS A 110 -18.04 4.81 -6.61
CA LYS A 110 -19.32 4.30 -6.06
C LYS A 110 -20.33 3.84 -7.11
N PRO A 111 -20.51 4.53 -8.25
CA PRO A 111 -21.47 4.08 -9.27
C PRO A 111 -21.12 2.72 -9.91
N GLY A 112 -19.88 2.25 -9.82
CA GLY A 112 -19.44 0.94 -10.32
C GLY A 112 -19.26 0.84 -11.83
N ASN A 113 -19.41 1.94 -12.57
CA ASN A 113 -19.27 2.00 -14.03
C ASN A 113 -18.38 3.14 -14.50
N VAL A 114 -17.53 3.62 -13.63
CA VAL A 114 -16.55 4.68 -13.89
C VAL A 114 -15.20 4.25 -13.32
N TRP A 115 -14.17 4.99 -13.66
CA TRP A 115 -12.80 4.74 -13.21
C TRP A 115 -12.16 6.00 -12.66
N VAL A 116 -11.00 5.83 -12.02
CA VAL A 116 -10.07 6.88 -11.65
C VAL A 116 -8.75 6.65 -12.39
N SER A 117 -8.03 7.74 -12.68
CA SER A 117 -6.73 7.67 -13.34
C SER A 117 -5.64 7.39 -12.30
N LEU A 118 -4.80 6.39 -12.55
CA LEU A 118 -3.63 6.12 -11.70
C LEU A 118 -2.36 6.85 -12.16
N GLY A 119 -2.37 7.40 -13.38
CA GLY A 119 -1.23 8.09 -13.95
C GLY A 119 -0.12 7.14 -14.40
N GLY A 120 1.13 7.57 -14.28
CA GLY A 120 2.30 6.80 -14.68
C GLY A 120 2.78 5.78 -13.63
N PHE A 121 4.06 5.42 -13.71
CA PHE A 121 4.66 4.45 -12.80
C PHE A 121 4.51 4.86 -11.33
N GLY A 122 4.13 3.90 -10.49
CA GLY A 122 3.99 4.08 -9.06
C GLY A 122 2.65 4.65 -8.62
N GLY A 123 1.74 4.99 -9.54
CA GLY A 123 0.38 5.36 -9.17
C GLY A 123 -0.44 4.14 -8.74
N TYR A 124 -1.17 4.25 -7.63
CA TYR A 124 -1.92 3.13 -7.09
C TYR A 124 -3.21 3.55 -6.37
N ILE A 125 -4.07 2.58 -6.18
CA ILE A 125 -5.26 2.67 -5.33
C ILE A 125 -5.35 1.40 -4.46
N VAL A 126 -5.75 1.57 -3.21
CA VAL A 126 -6.04 0.47 -2.29
C VAL A 126 -7.53 0.46 -1.99
N VAL A 127 -8.17 -0.66 -2.31
CA VAL A 127 -9.60 -0.86 -2.05
C VAL A 127 -9.81 -2.07 -1.16
N GLY A 128 -10.86 -2.05 -0.37
CA GLY A 128 -11.25 -3.15 0.50
C GLY A 128 -12.65 -3.63 0.26
N PHE A 129 -12.94 -4.81 0.76
CA PHE A 129 -14.23 -5.46 0.72
C PHE A 129 -14.78 -5.63 2.14
N ASP A 130 -16.08 -5.68 2.30
CA ASP A 130 -16.73 -5.91 3.59
C ASP A 130 -16.68 -7.37 4.06
N HIS A 131 -16.18 -8.27 3.20
CA HIS A 131 -16.00 -9.69 3.45
C HIS A 131 -14.72 -10.20 2.81
N SER A 132 -14.27 -11.38 3.20
CA SER A 132 -13.12 -12.03 2.57
C SER A 132 -13.47 -12.58 1.20
N ILE A 133 -12.62 -12.32 0.22
CA ILE A 133 -12.69 -12.99 -1.08
C ILE A 133 -12.10 -14.38 -0.89
N GLU A 134 -12.91 -15.42 -1.10
CA GLU A 134 -12.47 -16.81 -0.94
C GLU A 134 -11.91 -17.34 -2.26
N ASN A 135 -10.78 -18.04 -2.19
CA ASN A 135 -10.22 -18.77 -3.33
C ASN A 135 -11.07 -20.03 -3.61
N LYS A 136 -12.11 -19.90 -4.38
CA LYS A 136 -13.03 -20.97 -4.78
C LYS A 136 -13.06 -21.22 -6.28
N GLY A 137 -12.24 -20.48 -7.03
CA GLY A 137 -12.22 -20.54 -8.49
C GLY A 137 -13.58 -20.18 -9.10
N GLY A 138 -14.16 -19.07 -8.67
CA GLY A 138 -15.51 -18.58 -9.01
C GLY A 138 -15.98 -18.78 -10.45
N PHE A 139 -16.74 -17.88 -11.04
CA PHE A 139 -17.15 -17.99 -12.43
C PHE A 139 -15.91 -17.93 -13.34
N ASP A 140 -15.76 -18.90 -14.26
CA ASP A 140 -14.60 -19.06 -15.15
C ASP A 140 -13.25 -19.27 -14.43
N GLY A 141 -13.24 -19.68 -13.16
CA GLY A 141 -12.02 -19.97 -12.40
C GLY A 141 -11.37 -18.75 -11.74
N TYR A 142 -12.05 -17.60 -11.74
CA TYR A 142 -11.57 -16.37 -11.12
C TYR A 142 -12.36 -16.02 -9.86
N ASP A 143 -11.68 -15.50 -8.84
CA ASP A 143 -12.30 -15.11 -7.58
C ASP A 143 -12.74 -13.65 -7.56
N PHE A 144 -12.13 -12.79 -8.37
CA PHE A 144 -12.51 -11.39 -8.59
C PHE A 144 -12.08 -10.91 -9.97
N SER A 145 -12.60 -9.77 -10.37
CA SER A 145 -12.22 -9.09 -11.61
C SER A 145 -11.99 -7.60 -11.39
N ILE A 146 -11.08 -7.04 -12.16
CA ILE A 146 -10.82 -5.59 -12.23
C ILE A 146 -11.05 -5.17 -13.67
N THR A 147 -11.97 -4.23 -13.88
CA THR A 147 -12.21 -3.66 -15.19
C THR A 147 -11.36 -2.41 -15.38
N GLY A 148 -10.43 -2.48 -16.32
CA GLY A 148 -9.63 -1.34 -16.74
C GLY A 148 -10.24 -0.57 -17.89
N ASN A 149 -9.48 0.38 -18.44
CA ASN A 149 -9.86 1.22 -19.57
C ASN A 149 -9.21 0.71 -20.88
N GLN A 150 -9.45 -0.55 -21.23
CA GLN A 150 -8.94 -1.11 -22.48
C GLN A 150 -9.94 -0.90 -23.63
N PHE A 151 -9.41 -0.75 -24.83
CA PHE A 151 -10.19 -0.74 -26.07
C PHE A 151 -9.37 -1.36 -27.21
N GLU A 152 -9.98 -1.59 -28.38
CA GLU A 152 -9.29 -2.22 -29.49
C GLU A 152 -8.00 -1.48 -29.87
N GLY A 153 -6.88 -2.19 -29.85
CA GLY A 153 -5.54 -1.63 -30.12
C GLY A 153 -4.88 -0.88 -28.97
N SER A 154 -5.49 -0.82 -27.79
CA SER A 154 -4.91 -0.18 -26.60
C SER A 154 -5.21 -0.97 -25.34
N SER A 155 -4.22 -1.02 -24.44
CA SER A 155 -4.38 -1.58 -23.10
C SER A 155 -3.59 -0.74 -22.09
N GLU A 156 -4.12 -0.64 -20.87
CA GLU A 156 -3.48 0.04 -19.74
C GLU A 156 -3.29 -0.98 -18.63
N PRO A 157 -2.23 -1.81 -18.73
CA PRO A 157 -1.99 -2.89 -17.77
C PRO A 157 -1.61 -2.33 -16.41
N GLY A 158 -1.98 -3.04 -15.37
CA GLY A 158 -1.60 -2.73 -13.99
C GLY A 158 -1.11 -3.98 -13.26
N ILE A 159 -0.41 -3.76 -12.16
CA ILE A 159 0.00 -4.81 -11.24
C ILE A 159 -1.04 -4.89 -10.13
N VAL A 160 -1.42 -6.10 -9.75
CA VAL A 160 -2.42 -6.36 -8.72
C VAL A 160 -1.74 -6.98 -7.51
N TRP A 161 -1.97 -6.40 -6.36
CA TRP A 161 -1.53 -6.91 -5.07
C TRP A 161 -2.75 -7.25 -4.22
N VAL A 162 -2.65 -8.29 -3.43
CA VAL A 162 -3.69 -8.70 -2.48
C VAL A 162 -3.12 -8.80 -1.08
N MET A 163 -3.94 -8.50 -0.10
CA MET A 163 -3.60 -8.58 1.31
C MET A 163 -4.76 -9.23 2.08
N GLN A 164 -4.45 -10.04 3.05
CA GLN A 164 -5.41 -10.50 4.04
C GLN A 164 -5.22 -9.71 5.33
N ASP A 165 -6.29 -9.18 5.88
CA ASP A 165 -6.31 -8.59 7.22
C ASP A 165 -6.16 -9.71 8.27
N VAL A 166 -4.92 -10.02 8.63
CA VAL A 166 -4.59 -11.13 9.53
C VAL A 166 -4.59 -10.71 10.99
N ASN A 167 -4.42 -9.42 11.27
CA ASN A 167 -4.45 -8.87 12.62
C ASN A 167 -5.87 -8.41 13.05
N GLY A 168 -6.83 -8.36 12.11
CA GLY A 168 -8.24 -8.05 12.38
C GLY A 168 -8.52 -6.59 12.67
N ASN A 169 -7.64 -5.67 12.30
CA ASN A 169 -7.79 -4.24 12.58
C ASN A 169 -8.52 -3.44 11.48
N LEU A 170 -8.88 -4.10 10.37
CA LEU A 170 -9.56 -3.52 9.20
C LEU A 170 -8.74 -2.44 8.49
N LEU A 171 -7.42 -2.50 8.58
CA LEU A 171 -6.49 -1.60 7.91
C LEU A 171 -5.64 -2.37 6.89
N PRO A 172 -5.14 -1.70 5.84
CA PRO A 172 -4.30 -2.32 4.82
C PRO A 172 -2.82 -2.34 5.23
N ASP A 173 -2.50 -2.81 6.45
CA ASP A 173 -1.19 -2.74 7.08
C ASP A 173 -0.52 -4.10 7.31
N ASP A 174 -1.12 -5.16 6.81
CA ASP A 174 -0.54 -6.50 6.80
C ASP A 174 0.31 -6.75 5.54
N GLU A 175 0.80 -7.97 5.34
CA GLU A 175 1.67 -8.33 4.22
C GLU A 175 0.91 -8.38 2.89
N TRP A 176 1.47 -7.71 1.87
CA TRP A 176 0.96 -7.67 0.52
C TRP A 176 1.63 -8.68 -0.39
N TYR A 177 0.86 -9.33 -1.25
CA TYR A 177 1.32 -10.34 -2.20
C TYR A 177 0.98 -9.92 -3.62
N GLU A 178 2.00 -9.81 -4.47
CA GLU A 178 1.81 -9.56 -5.89
C GLU A 178 1.22 -10.78 -6.59
N LEU A 179 0.17 -10.57 -7.37
CA LEU A 179 -0.38 -11.61 -8.21
C LEU A 179 0.41 -11.70 -9.52
N LYS A 180 0.72 -12.91 -9.95
CA LYS A 180 1.38 -13.14 -11.23
C LYS A 180 0.52 -12.63 -12.38
N GLY A 181 1.07 -11.68 -13.13
CA GLY A 181 0.52 -11.22 -14.40
C GLY A 181 1.23 -11.85 -15.60
N SER A 182 0.78 -11.50 -16.80
CA SER A 182 1.34 -12.01 -18.07
C SER A 182 2.81 -11.65 -18.30
N GLU A 183 3.28 -10.61 -17.61
CA GLU A 183 4.63 -10.06 -17.80
C GLU A 183 5.61 -10.50 -16.71
N THR A 184 5.14 -11.08 -15.60
CA THR A 184 5.95 -11.31 -14.39
C THR A 184 7.21 -12.16 -14.64
N ASP A 185 7.12 -13.17 -15.49
CA ASP A 185 8.22 -14.10 -15.75
C ASP A 185 9.04 -13.75 -17.02
N LYS A 186 8.82 -12.58 -17.63
CA LYS A 186 9.59 -12.16 -18.80
C LYS A 186 10.94 -11.57 -18.41
N GLU A 187 11.98 -11.86 -19.21
CA GLU A 187 13.35 -11.40 -18.95
C GLU A 187 13.45 -9.86 -18.93
N GLU A 188 12.62 -9.19 -19.71
CA GLU A 188 12.60 -7.73 -19.83
C GLU A 188 11.89 -7.04 -18.66
N THR A 189 11.16 -7.79 -17.83
CA THR A 189 10.40 -7.22 -16.72
C THR A 189 11.33 -6.83 -15.59
N VAL A 190 11.32 -5.54 -15.26
CA VAL A 190 12.07 -5.01 -14.13
C VAL A 190 11.21 -5.08 -12.88
N GLN A 191 11.58 -5.94 -11.93
CA GLN A 191 10.91 -6.05 -10.65
C GLN A 191 11.28 -4.85 -9.75
N GLU A 192 10.35 -4.45 -8.87
CA GLU A 192 10.54 -3.35 -7.91
C GLU A 192 10.99 -2.03 -8.56
N TYR A 193 10.51 -1.78 -9.78
CA TYR A 193 10.89 -0.59 -10.53
C TYR A 193 10.45 0.68 -9.80
N ALA A 194 11.40 1.58 -9.56
CA ALA A 194 11.17 2.82 -8.82
C ALA A 194 11.48 4.06 -9.66
N VAL A 195 10.62 5.07 -9.55
CA VAL A 195 10.73 6.36 -10.24
C VAL A 195 10.58 7.49 -9.23
N THR A 196 11.43 8.50 -9.34
CA THR A 196 11.29 9.78 -8.63
C THR A 196 10.78 10.83 -9.59
N TYR A 197 9.63 11.42 -9.30
CA TYR A 197 9.08 12.55 -10.02
C TYR A 197 9.45 13.86 -9.34
N TYR A 198 9.80 14.86 -10.15
CA TYR A 198 10.16 16.18 -9.66
C TYR A 198 9.00 17.14 -9.91
N ARG A 199 8.56 17.81 -8.86
CA ARG A 199 7.48 18.79 -8.97
C ARG A 199 7.87 19.90 -9.97
N PRO A 200 7.06 20.18 -10.99
CA PRO A 200 7.34 21.25 -11.94
C PRO A 200 7.29 22.62 -11.27
N ALA A 201 8.00 23.61 -11.83
CA ALA A 201 8.07 24.97 -11.30
C ALA A 201 6.73 25.72 -11.39
N GLY A 202 5.81 25.26 -12.22
CA GLY A 202 4.49 25.88 -12.37
C GLY A 202 3.53 25.02 -13.20
N PRO A 203 2.26 25.44 -13.26
CA PRO A 203 1.24 24.75 -14.05
C PRO A 203 1.58 24.72 -15.54
N GLY A 204 1.17 23.65 -16.22
CA GLY A 204 1.38 23.48 -17.66
C GLY A 204 2.81 23.13 -18.07
N MET A 205 3.67 22.85 -17.10
CA MET A 205 5.03 22.42 -17.36
C MET A 205 5.11 20.87 -17.28
N LYS A 206 6.07 20.31 -18.02
CA LYS A 206 6.36 18.88 -17.94
C LYS A 206 6.84 18.48 -16.55
N VAL A 207 6.54 17.24 -16.14
CA VAL A 207 7.05 16.62 -14.91
C VAL A 207 8.28 15.80 -15.25
N GLU A 208 9.43 16.19 -14.77
CA GLU A 208 10.66 15.43 -14.95
C GLU A 208 10.74 14.26 -13.99
N TRP A 209 11.42 13.19 -14.39
CA TRP A 209 11.63 12.03 -13.56
C TRP A 209 13.02 11.41 -13.72
N THR A 210 13.42 10.66 -12.70
CA THR A 210 14.60 9.80 -12.70
C THR A 210 14.22 8.45 -12.17
N ASP A 211 14.65 7.36 -12.82
CA ASP A 211 14.41 6.00 -12.32
C ASP A 211 15.55 5.49 -11.44
N MET A 212 15.36 4.33 -10.85
CA MET A 212 16.33 3.65 -9.99
C MET A 212 17.65 3.31 -10.72
N ASN A 213 17.66 3.27 -12.05
CA ASN A 213 18.83 2.99 -12.89
C ASN A 213 19.53 4.28 -13.35
N GLY A 214 19.06 5.45 -12.90
CA GLY A 214 19.60 6.76 -13.30
C GLY A 214 19.15 7.23 -14.68
N LYS A 215 18.19 6.55 -15.32
CA LYS A 215 17.56 7.03 -16.55
C LYS A 215 16.65 8.21 -16.21
N THR A 216 16.67 9.22 -17.06
CA THR A 216 15.82 10.42 -16.91
C THR A 216 14.84 10.55 -18.06
N GLY A 217 13.74 11.23 -17.79
CA GLY A 217 12.73 11.54 -18.79
C GLY A 217 11.75 12.57 -18.29
N SER A 218 10.64 12.75 -18.99
CA SER A 218 9.57 13.65 -18.59
C SER A 218 8.20 13.09 -18.95
N ILE A 219 7.20 13.48 -18.17
CA ILE A 219 5.79 13.39 -18.54
C ILE A 219 5.41 14.76 -19.12
N ASP A 220 5.04 14.78 -20.37
CA ASP A 220 4.73 16.02 -21.08
C ASP A 220 3.33 16.52 -20.70
N TYR A 221 3.17 17.83 -20.67
CA TYR A 221 1.87 18.46 -20.55
C TYR A 221 1.20 18.53 -21.93
N LEU A 222 0.10 17.81 -22.07
CA LEU A 222 -0.65 17.71 -23.34
C LEU A 222 -1.95 18.53 -23.25
N ILE A 223 -1.90 19.80 -23.53
CA ILE A 223 -3.03 20.72 -23.40
C ILE A 223 -4.27 20.29 -24.18
N GLU A 224 -4.08 19.57 -25.27
CA GLU A 224 -5.16 19.07 -26.15
C GLU A 224 -6.03 18.03 -25.45
N TYR A 225 -5.46 17.31 -24.48
CA TYR A 225 -6.12 16.23 -23.74
C TYR A 225 -6.35 16.56 -22.26
N HIS A 226 -5.84 17.71 -21.79
CA HIS A 226 -5.93 18.14 -20.41
C HIS A 226 -6.37 19.60 -20.36
N SER A 227 -7.51 19.85 -19.74
CA SER A 227 -8.00 21.20 -19.53
C SER A 227 -7.40 21.86 -18.30
N GLN A 228 -6.68 21.12 -17.47
CA GLN A 228 -6.14 21.57 -16.20
C GLN A 228 -4.63 21.29 -16.12
N PRO A 229 -3.87 22.14 -15.42
CA PRO A 229 -2.46 21.91 -15.20
C PRO A 229 -2.24 20.70 -14.26
N TYR A 230 -1.09 20.05 -14.39
CA TYR A 230 -0.61 19.13 -13.37
C TYR A 230 -0.27 19.95 -12.10
N TYR A 231 -0.94 19.69 -10.97
CA TYR A 231 -0.72 20.35 -9.66
C TYR A 231 -0.94 21.87 -9.62
#